data_d39227b7577245aee928db93ab24198a
#
_entry.id   d39227b7577245aee928db93ab24198a
#
_cell.length_a   1.000
_cell.length_b   1.000
_cell.length_c   1.000
_cell.angle_alpha   90.00
_cell.angle_beta   90.00
_cell.angle_gamma   90.00
#
_symmetry.space_group_name_H-M   'P 1'
#
loop_
_entity.id
_entity.type
_entity.pdbx_description
1 polymer ?
#
loop_
_entity_poly.entity_id
_entity_poly.type
_entity_poly.pdbx_seq_one_letter_code
_entity_poly.pdbx_strand_id
1 'polypeptide(L)'
;IIVDTNGVGIGVYDNLVIEQVDDDRNIVYPAWTCINDKGMAERCKEPDAPEIIYSVKATAKFNSDAAVYLRDCIKRGKLRLLINEVDANDILNKSKAYQNLLVEEQALFQEPFYQTTAMINEMINLDYTQTDGKIKVMEASGMRKDRYSAISYANHIANELERDMRNIEDEYGFSTFIN
;
A
#
# COMPACT_ATOMS: atom_id res chain seq x y z
N ILE A 1 -5.60 -2.18 5.10
CA ILE A 1 -5.11 -2.95 3.93
C ILE A 1 -5.92 -2.54 2.72
N ILE A 2 -5.28 -2.29 1.57
CA ILE A 2 -5.96 -1.96 0.33
C ILE A 2 -5.82 -3.15 -0.62
N VAL A 3 -6.95 -3.63 -1.14
CA VAL A 3 -7.01 -4.79 -2.04
C VAL A 3 -7.72 -4.40 -3.33
N ASP A 4 -7.09 -4.65 -4.47
CA ASP A 4 -7.78 -4.58 -5.75
C ASP A 4 -8.67 -5.81 -5.91
N THR A 5 -9.96 -5.63 -5.78
CA THR A 5 -10.95 -6.71 -5.84
C THR A 5 -11.42 -7.03 -7.26
N ASN A 6 -10.70 -6.60 -8.29
CA ASN A 6 -10.91 -7.05 -9.65
C ASN A 6 -10.15 -8.35 -9.93
N GLY A 7 -10.80 -9.30 -10.58
CA GLY A 7 -10.18 -10.54 -11.06
C GLY A 7 -9.49 -11.35 -9.95
N VAL A 8 -8.18 -11.54 -10.06
CA VAL A 8 -7.39 -12.37 -9.13
C VAL A 8 -7.39 -11.83 -7.69
N GLY A 9 -7.49 -10.52 -7.52
CA GLY A 9 -7.48 -9.89 -6.19
C GLY A 9 -8.67 -10.28 -5.32
N ILE A 10 -9.77 -10.74 -5.91
CA ILE A 10 -10.91 -11.27 -5.14
C ILE A 10 -10.52 -12.53 -4.35
N GLY A 11 -9.66 -13.38 -4.92
CA GLY A 11 -9.15 -14.57 -4.22
C GLY A 11 -8.24 -14.22 -3.04
N VAL A 12 -7.46 -13.12 -3.15
CA VAL A 12 -6.69 -12.60 -2.02
C VAL A 12 -7.63 -12.09 -0.93
N TYR A 13 -8.66 -11.36 -1.32
CA TYR A 13 -9.68 -10.87 -0.38
C TYR A 13 -10.36 -12.03 0.35
N ASP A 14 -10.76 -13.10 -0.38
CA ASP A 14 -11.44 -14.26 0.20
C ASP A 14 -10.59 -14.99 1.25
N ASN A 15 -9.26 -14.95 1.12
CA ASN A 15 -8.37 -15.47 2.15
C ASN A 15 -8.26 -14.54 3.37
N LEU A 16 -8.42 -13.24 3.21
CA LEU A 16 -8.34 -12.28 4.32
C LEU A 16 -9.60 -12.25 5.19
N VAL A 17 -10.75 -12.68 4.66
CA VAL A 17 -12.03 -12.67 5.38
C VAL A 17 -12.32 -13.95 6.16
N ILE A 18 -11.35 -14.87 6.21
CA ILE A 18 -11.40 -16.09 7.02
C ILE A 18 -10.19 -16.14 7.97
N GLU A 19 -10.38 -16.75 9.13
CA GLU A 19 -9.27 -17.01 10.04
C GLU A 19 -8.23 -17.92 9.39
N GLN A 20 -6.96 -17.56 9.55
CA GLN A 20 -5.81 -18.31 9.04
C GLN A 20 -4.94 -18.78 10.20
N VAL A 21 -4.48 -20.01 10.15
CA VAL A 21 -3.57 -20.58 11.15
C VAL A 21 -2.21 -20.81 10.49
N ASP A 22 -1.18 -20.25 11.09
CA ASP A 22 0.22 -20.52 10.75
C ASP A 22 0.77 -21.50 11.79
N ASP A 23 0.74 -22.78 11.45
CA ASP A 23 1.17 -23.86 12.35
C ASP A 23 2.68 -23.79 12.65
N ASP A 24 3.49 -23.29 11.70
CA ASP A 24 4.95 -23.21 11.86
C ASP A 24 5.32 -22.17 12.92
N ARG A 25 4.57 -21.08 13.01
CA ARG A 25 4.80 -19.98 13.95
C ARG A 25 3.86 -20.04 15.15
N ASN A 26 2.89 -20.95 15.14
CA ASN A 26 1.81 -21.03 16.14
C ASN A 26 1.07 -19.69 16.29
N ILE A 27 0.75 -19.04 15.17
CA ILE A 27 0.03 -17.76 15.12
C ILE A 27 -1.33 -17.96 14.45
N VAL A 28 -2.36 -17.40 15.07
CA VAL A 28 -3.68 -17.30 14.47
C VAL A 28 -3.90 -15.89 13.99
N TYR A 29 -4.17 -15.72 12.70
CA TYR A 29 -4.55 -14.45 12.09
C TYR A 29 -6.06 -14.37 11.99
N PRO A 30 -6.71 -13.40 12.66
CA PRO A 30 -8.16 -13.27 12.64
C PRO A 30 -8.67 -12.92 11.24
N ALA A 31 -9.93 -13.25 10.97
CA ALA A 31 -10.63 -12.74 9.80
C ALA A 31 -10.73 -11.21 9.85
N TRP A 32 -10.65 -10.56 8.69
CA TRP A 32 -10.84 -9.11 8.55
C TRP A 32 -12.01 -8.83 7.60
N THR A 33 -12.67 -7.68 7.77
CA THR A 33 -13.77 -7.31 6.88
C THR A 33 -13.55 -5.97 6.19
N CYS A 34 -14.42 -5.65 5.24
CA CYS A 34 -14.30 -4.50 4.36
C CYS A 34 -14.94 -3.25 4.97
N ILE A 35 -14.25 -2.11 4.86
CA ILE A 35 -14.70 -0.80 5.37
C ILE A 35 -15.70 -0.15 4.42
N ASN A 36 -15.44 -0.21 3.10
CA ASN A 36 -16.04 0.70 2.12
C ASN A 36 -17.02 0.04 1.13
N ASP A 37 -17.14 -1.28 1.15
CA ASP A 37 -18.03 -2.02 0.23
C ASP A 37 -18.82 -3.08 1.01
N LYS A 38 -20.14 -2.86 1.16
CA LYS A 38 -21.03 -3.76 1.91
C LYS A 38 -21.09 -5.17 1.29
N GLY A 39 -21.10 -5.27 -0.03
CA GLY A 39 -21.12 -6.56 -0.71
C GLY A 39 -19.84 -7.36 -0.48
N MET A 40 -18.70 -6.67 -0.34
CA MET A 40 -17.46 -7.29 0.06
C MET A 40 -17.46 -7.64 1.55
N ALA A 41 -17.99 -6.78 2.43
CA ALA A 41 -18.09 -7.06 3.86
C ALA A 41 -18.95 -8.30 4.16
N GLU A 42 -20.05 -8.51 3.43
CA GLU A 42 -20.94 -9.67 3.58
C GLU A 42 -20.27 -11.02 3.27
N ARG A 43 -19.09 -11.02 2.64
CA ARG A 43 -18.29 -12.24 2.41
C ARG A 43 -17.60 -12.74 3.69
N CYS A 44 -17.29 -11.85 4.62
CA CYS A 44 -16.83 -12.22 5.95
C CYS A 44 -18.01 -12.79 6.75
N LYS A 45 -17.83 -13.97 7.35
CA LYS A 45 -18.86 -14.63 8.17
C LYS A 45 -18.64 -14.47 9.67
N GLU A 46 -17.49 -13.91 10.03
CA GLU A 46 -17.14 -13.64 11.43
C GLU A 46 -17.80 -12.34 11.88
N PRO A 47 -18.74 -12.37 12.86
CA PRO A 47 -19.56 -11.21 13.20
C PRO A 47 -18.78 -10.04 13.80
N ASP A 48 -17.66 -10.32 14.47
CA ASP A 48 -16.82 -9.31 15.14
C ASP A 48 -15.49 -9.05 14.42
N ALA A 49 -15.41 -9.43 13.14
CA ALA A 49 -14.20 -9.21 12.34
C ALA A 49 -13.88 -7.71 12.22
N PRO A 50 -12.64 -7.28 12.53
CA PRO A 50 -12.27 -5.88 12.44
C PRO A 50 -12.35 -5.38 11.00
N GLU A 51 -12.89 -4.18 10.81
CA GLU A 51 -12.99 -3.49 9.52
C GLU A 51 -11.64 -2.87 9.17
N ILE A 52 -10.82 -3.61 8.40
CA ILE A 52 -9.44 -3.21 8.07
C ILE A 52 -9.22 -3.13 6.57
N ILE A 53 -10.02 -3.84 5.76
CA ILE A 53 -9.82 -3.95 4.33
C ILE A 53 -10.55 -2.83 3.60
N TYR A 54 -9.81 -2.12 2.74
CA TYR A 54 -10.35 -1.18 1.77
C TYR A 54 -10.35 -1.82 0.38
N SER A 55 -11.54 -2.09 -0.15
CA SER A 55 -11.73 -2.68 -1.47
C SER A 55 -11.66 -1.59 -2.54
N VAL A 56 -10.81 -1.76 -3.54
CA VAL A 56 -10.75 -0.90 -4.70
C VAL A 56 -11.05 -1.69 -5.97
N LYS A 57 -11.65 -1.03 -6.94
CA LYS A 57 -11.81 -1.55 -8.30
C LYS A 57 -10.91 -0.72 -9.21
N ALA A 58 -9.82 -1.32 -9.68
CA ALA A 58 -8.80 -0.68 -10.50
C ALA A 58 -9.30 -0.35 -11.91
N THR A 59 -10.29 0.54 -12.02
CA THR A 59 -10.78 1.07 -13.29
C THR A 59 -9.74 1.98 -13.94
N ALA A 60 -9.87 2.23 -15.25
CA ALA A 60 -8.99 3.16 -15.96
C ALA A 60 -8.99 4.58 -15.35
N LYS A 61 -10.14 5.04 -14.84
CA LYS A 61 -10.23 6.33 -14.13
C LYS A 61 -9.47 6.27 -12.83
N PHE A 62 -9.73 5.28 -11.98
CA PHE A 62 -9.04 5.10 -10.70
C PHE A 62 -7.52 5.05 -10.88
N ASN A 63 -7.03 4.24 -11.81
CA ASN A 63 -5.60 4.11 -12.11
C ASN A 63 -4.98 5.44 -12.59
N SER A 64 -5.70 6.21 -13.40
CA SER A 64 -5.27 7.54 -13.83
C SER A 64 -5.17 8.53 -12.66
N ASP A 65 -6.20 8.58 -11.83
CA ASP A 65 -6.26 9.48 -10.67
C ASP A 65 -5.15 9.12 -9.66
N ALA A 66 -4.98 7.83 -9.37
CA ALA A 66 -3.93 7.32 -8.48
C ALA A 66 -2.53 7.68 -8.98
N ALA A 67 -2.28 7.56 -10.28
CA ALA A 67 -0.99 7.96 -10.89
C ALA A 67 -0.73 9.46 -10.76
N VAL A 68 -1.75 10.30 -10.98
CA VAL A 68 -1.65 11.76 -10.83
C VAL A 68 -1.36 12.15 -9.39
N TYR A 69 -2.11 11.58 -8.42
CA TYR A 69 -1.92 11.86 -7.01
C TYR A 69 -0.55 11.40 -6.50
N LEU A 70 -0.09 10.22 -6.89
CA LEU A 70 1.24 9.74 -6.50
C LEU A 70 2.34 10.68 -7.03
N ARG A 71 2.27 11.09 -8.30
CA ARG A 71 3.20 12.05 -8.88
C ARG A 71 3.21 13.38 -8.14
N ASP A 72 2.03 13.89 -7.77
CA ASP A 72 1.90 15.13 -7.03
C ASP A 72 2.50 15.01 -5.62
N CYS A 73 2.24 13.93 -4.91
CA CYS A 73 2.83 13.65 -3.60
C CYS A 73 4.37 13.58 -3.65
N ILE A 74 4.93 12.93 -4.68
CA ILE A 74 6.38 12.88 -4.88
C ILE A 74 6.93 14.29 -5.13
N LYS A 75 6.32 15.06 -6.05
CA LYS A 75 6.77 16.42 -6.38
C LYS A 75 6.72 17.37 -5.19
N ARG A 76 5.76 17.21 -4.31
CA ARG A 76 5.61 18.03 -3.09
C ARG A 76 6.43 17.51 -1.90
N GLY A 77 7.18 16.43 -2.05
CA GLY A 77 7.94 15.82 -0.96
C GLY A 77 7.09 15.26 0.18
N LYS A 78 5.81 14.98 -0.08
CA LYS A 78 4.90 14.37 0.91
C LYS A 78 5.14 12.87 1.08
N LEU A 79 5.63 12.19 0.05
CA LEU A 79 5.99 10.79 0.10
C LEU A 79 7.42 10.64 0.60
N ARG A 80 7.58 9.93 1.71
CA ARG A 80 8.89 9.59 2.28
C ARG A 80 9.10 8.09 2.13
N LEU A 81 10.13 7.71 1.40
CA LEU A 81 10.54 6.33 1.22
C LEU A 81 11.71 6.00 2.15
N LEU A 82 11.92 4.72 2.37
CA LEU A 82 13.14 4.25 3.02
C LEU A 82 14.35 4.57 2.12
N ILE A 83 15.53 4.60 2.73
CA ILE A 83 16.79 4.68 1.99
C ILE A 83 16.96 3.42 1.12
N ASN A 84 17.82 3.51 0.11
CA ASN A 84 18.11 2.38 -0.76
C ASN A 84 18.84 1.26 0.00
N GLU A 85 18.84 0.07 -0.58
CA GLU A 85 19.42 -1.13 0.04
C GLU A 85 20.91 -1.03 0.30
N VAL A 86 21.67 -0.30 -0.52
CA VAL A 86 23.12 -0.16 -0.37
C VAL A 86 23.44 0.67 0.87
N ASP A 87 22.82 1.86 0.98
CA ASP A 87 22.99 2.73 2.13
C ASP A 87 22.46 2.07 3.42
N ALA A 88 21.36 1.32 3.33
CA ALA A 88 20.82 0.56 4.45
C ALA A 88 21.80 -0.51 4.92
N ASN A 89 22.39 -1.28 4.03
CA ASN A 89 23.39 -2.28 4.34
C ASN A 89 24.61 -1.67 5.04
N ASP A 90 25.08 -0.53 4.56
CA ASP A 90 26.20 0.18 5.17
C ASP A 90 25.92 0.63 6.61
N ILE A 91 24.68 1.06 6.88
CA ILE A 91 24.24 1.45 8.22
C ILE A 91 24.07 0.23 9.12
N LEU A 92 23.36 -0.79 8.65
CA LEU A 92 23.08 -2.01 9.41
C LEU A 92 24.37 -2.72 9.80
N ASN A 93 25.32 -2.86 8.88
CA ASN A 93 26.61 -3.51 9.12
C ASN A 93 27.51 -2.78 10.13
N LYS A 94 27.23 -1.52 10.46
CA LYS A 94 27.90 -0.79 11.55
C LYS A 94 27.30 -1.08 12.94
N SER A 95 26.11 -1.69 12.97
CA SER A 95 25.41 -2.03 14.22
C SER A 95 25.86 -3.40 14.73
N LYS A 96 26.47 -3.45 15.92
CA LYS A 96 26.80 -4.71 16.59
C LYS A 96 25.58 -5.58 16.87
N ALA A 97 24.44 -4.96 17.18
CA ALA A 97 23.20 -5.69 17.42
C ALA A 97 22.74 -6.44 16.15
N TYR A 98 22.81 -5.79 14.99
CA TYR A 98 22.49 -6.41 13.72
C TYR A 98 23.47 -7.54 13.34
N GLN A 99 24.79 -7.34 13.55
CA GLN A 99 25.81 -8.35 13.27
C GLN A 99 25.64 -9.64 14.09
N ASN A 100 25.00 -9.55 15.26
CA ASN A 100 24.75 -10.71 16.14
C ASN A 100 23.44 -11.45 15.82
N LEU A 101 22.66 -10.99 14.86
CA LEU A 101 21.45 -11.66 14.41
C LEU A 101 21.78 -12.88 13.54
N LEU A 102 20.88 -13.84 13.51
CA LEU A 102 20.95 -14.93 12.55
C LEU A 102 20.80 -14.41 11.11
N VAL A 103 21.32 -15.15 10.15
CA VAL A 103 21.28 -14.75 8.73
C VAL A 103 19.85 -14.51 8.25
N GLU A 104 18.92 -15.35 8.71
CA GLU A 104 17.49 -15.24 8.39
C GLU A 104 16.88 -13.97 8.98
N GLU A 105 17.26 -13.60 10.19
CA GLU A 105 16.82 -12.36 10.84
C GLU A 105 17.40 -11.14 10.15
N GLN A 106 18.68 -11.17 9.76
CA GLN A 106 19.32 -10.11 8.99
C GLN A 106 18.60 -9.90 7.65
N ALA A 107 18.23 -10.98 6.96
CA ALA A 107 17.48 -10.91 5.70
C ALA A 107 16.10 -10.23 5.90
N LEU A 108 15.39 -10.56 6.97
CA LEU A 108 14.10 -9.90 7.31
C LEU A 108 14.27 -8.40 7.58
N PHE A 109 15.37 -7.99 8.25
CA PHE A 109 15.67 -6.56 8.46
C PHE A 109 16.00 -5.82 7.17
N GLN A 110 16.64 -6.48 6.20
CA GLN A 110 17.00 -5.89 4.91
C GLN A 110 15.82 -5.82 3.93
N GLU A 111 14.87 -6.73 4.04
CA GLU A 111 13.75 -6.88 3.08
C GLU A 111 13.02 -5.57 2.75
N PRO A 112 12.64 -4.70 3.70
CA PRO A 112 11.96 -3.44 3.39
C PRO A 112 12.76 -2.50 2.47
N PHE A 113 14.09 -2.50 2.60
CA PHE A 113 14.98 -1.66 1.79
C PHE A 113 15.12 -2.23 0.37
N TYR A 114 15.22 -3.55 0.22
CA TYR A 114 15.18 -4.22 -1.08
C TYR A 114 13.87 -3.95 -1.80
N GLN A 115 12.74 -4.07 -1.11
CA GLN A 115 11.43 -3.80 -1.69
C GLN A 115 11.29 -2.32 -2.10
N THR A 116 11.84 -1.40 -1.32
CA THR A 116 11.87 0.03 -1.66
C THR A 116 12.70 0.30 -2.91
N THR A 117 13.91 -0.24 -3.00
CA THR A 117 14.76 -0.12 -4.20
C THR A 117 14.09 -0.73 -5.42
N ALA A 118 13.50 -1.93 -5.28
CA ALA A 118 12.79 -2.59 -6.36
C ALA A 118 11.59 -1.77 -6.84
N MET A 119 10.82 -1.16 -5.92
CA MET A 119 9.72 -0.25 -6.25
C MET A 119 10.20 0.98 -7.02
N ILE A 120 11.29 1.62 -6.58
CA ILE A 120 11.87 2.77 -7.29
C ILE A 120 12.29 2.37 -8.69
N ASN A 121 12.92 1.20 -8.85
CA ASN A 121 13.32 0.69 -10.15
C ASN A 121 12.11 0.39 -11.05
N GLU A 122 11.01 -0.16 -10.52
CA GLU A 122 9.76 -0.27 -11.26
C GLU A 122 9.29 1.11 -11.75
N MET A 123 9.24 2.10 -10.84
CA MET A 123 8.75 3.46 -11.17
C MET A 123 9.57 4.16 -12.25
N ILE A 124 10.90 4.01 -12.25
CA ILE A 124 11.80 4.62 -13.24
C ILE A 124 11.60 4.03 -14.63
N ASN A 125 11.22 2.75 -14.70
CA ASN A 125 11.05 2.00 -15.95
C ASN A 125 9.59 1.98 -16.46
N LEU A 126 8.71 2.84 -15.92
CA LEU A 126 7.35 2.94 -16.38
C LEU A 126 7.23 3.90 -17.57
N ASP A 127 6.50 3.47 -18.56
CA ASP A 127 6.00 4.32 -19.63
C ASP A 127 4.59 4.83 -19.33
N TYR A 128 4.19 5.91 -19.97
CA TYR A 128 2.83 6.39 -19.86
C TYR A 128 2.29 6.90 -21.21
N THR A 129 1.01 6.73 -21.40
CA THR A 129 0.25 7.33 -22.49
C THR A 129 -0.88 8.18 -21.93
N GLN A 130 -1.26 9.22 -22.65
CA GLN A 130 -2.40 10.05 -22.29
C GLN A 130 -3.44 10.00 -23.42
N THR A 131 -4.67 9.60 -23.09
CA THR A 131 -5.79 9.53 -24.03
C THR A 131 -7.04 10.04 -23.32
N ASP A 132 -7.78 10.92 -23.94
CA ASP A 132 -9.03 11.51 -23.40
C ASP A 132 -8.88 12.06 -21.97
N GLY A 133 -7.76 12.73 -21.69
CA GLY A 133 -7.47 13.31 -20.38
C GLY A 133 -7.09 12.29 -19.28
N LYS A 134 -7.02 11.00 -19.59
CA LYS A 134 -6.61 9.93 -18.66
C LYS A 134 -5.18 9.51 -18.93
N ILE A 135 -4.45 9.27 -17.85
CA ILE A 135 -3.10 8.71 -17.90
C ILE A 135 -3.21 7.19 -17.75
N LYS A 136 -2.60 6.47 -18.68
CA LYS A 136 -2.38 5.03 -18.59
C LYS A 136 -0.89 4.79 -18.36
N VAL A 137 -0.55 4.25 -17.19
CA VAL A 137 0.82 3.84 -16.86
C VAL A 137 1.01 2.39 -17.27
N MET A 138 2.10 2.10 -17.95
CA MET A 138 2.41 0.79 -18.51
C MET A 138 3.81 0.38 -18.10
N GLU A 139 3.98 -0.92 -17.87
CA GLU A 139 5.29 -1.53 -17.72
C GLU A 139 6.00 -1.67 -19.07
N ALA A 140 7.30 -1.46 -19.08
CA ALA A 140 8.12 -1.85 -20.22
C ALA A 140 8.10 -3.37 -20.42
N SER A 141 8.37 -3.85 -21.63
CA SER A 141 8.31 -5.28 -21.95
C SER A 141 9.18 -6.11 -21.01
N GLY A 142 8.59 -7.13 -20.40
CA GLY A 142 9.26 -8.01 -19.44
C GLY A 142 9.42 -7.46 -18.02
N MET A 143 8.95 -6.24 -17.75
CA MET A 143 8.97 -5.62 -16.43
C MET A 143 7.67 -5.83 -15.68
N ARG A 144 7.65 -5.51 -14.38
CA ARG A 144 6.46 -5.52 -13.53
C ARG A 144 6.20 -4.13 -12.98
N LYS A 145 4.95 -3.92 -12.51
CA LYS A 145 4.54 -2.68 -11.83
C LYS A 145 3.72 -2.95 -10.56
N ASP A 146 3.89 -4.10 -9.97
CA ASP A 146 3.08 -4.53 -8.82
C ASP A 146 3.31 -3.62 -7.60
N ARG A 147 4.57 -3.31 -7.30
CA ARG A 147 4.94 -2.40 -6.20
C ARG A 147 4.51 -0.96 -6.46
N TYR A 148 4.67 -0.51 -7.71
CA TYR A 148 4.14 0.78 -8.12
C TYR A 148 2.62 0.85 -7.94
N SER A 149 1.88 -0.17 -8.36
CA SER A 149 0.42 -0.22 -8.19
C SER A 149 0.04 -0.19 -6.70
N ALA A 150 0.73 -0.96 -5.87
CA ALA A 150 0.48 -1.00 -4.43
C ALA A 150 0.65 0.39 -3.78
N ILE A 151 1.77 1.08 -4.01
CA ILE A 151 2.00 2.42 -3.44
C ILE A 151 1.06 3.46 -4.05
N SER A 152 0.72 3.34 -5.34
CA SER A 152 -0.19 4.25 -6.01
C SER A 152 -1.59 4.18 -5.41
N TYR A 153 -2.10 2.98 -5.15
CA TYR A 153 -3.41 2.78 -4.54
C TYR A 153 -3.42 3.21 -3.07
N ALA A 154 -2.37 2.87 -2.32
CA ALA A 154 -2.24 3.30 -0.93
C ALA A 154 -2.21 4.83 -0.81
N ASN A 155 -1.44 5.51 -1.67
CA ASN A 155 -1.38 6.96 -1.70
C ASN A 155 -2.71 7.59 -2.13
N HIS A 156 -3.44 6.99 -3.07
CA HIS A 156 -4.75 7.48 -3.50
C HIS A 156 -5.75 7.46 -2.35
N ILE A 157 -5.88 6.33 -1.66
CA ILE A 157 -6.79 6.18 -0.51
C ILE A 157 -6.36 7.09 0.64
N ALA A 158 -5.06 7.22 0.93
CA ALA A 158 -4.57 8.15 1.95
C ALA A 158 -4.97 9.60 1.65
N ASN A 159 -4.90 10.04 0.38
CA ASN A 159 -5.37 11.36 -0.02
C ASN A 159 -6.88 11.54 0.12
N GLU A 160 -7.67 10.51 -0.18
CA GLU A 160 -9.13 10.56 0.04
C GLU A 160 -9.45 10.70 1.52
N LEU A 161 -8.84 9.88 2.37
CA LEU A 161 -9.01 9.96 3.83
C LEU A 161 -8.57 11.33 4.39
N GLU A 162 -7.43 11.88 3.95
CA GLU A 162 -6.97 13.21 4.36
C GLU A 162 -7.99 14.30 3.99
N ARG A 163 -8.57 14.20 2.80
CA ARG A 163 -9.62 15.14 2.36
C ARG A 163 -10.88 15.04 3.21
N ASP A 164 -11.31 13.81 3.50
CA ASP A 164 -12.53 13.58 4.28
C ASP A 164 -12.36 14.06 5.73
N MET A 165 -11.17 13.84 6.33
CA MET A 165 -10.84 14.38 7.66
C MET A 165 -10.90 15.92 7.69
N ARG A 166 -10.38 16.60 6.67
CA ARG A 166 -10.44 18.08 6.58
C ARG A 166 -11.88 18.57 6.44
N ASN A 167 -12.70 17.91 5.62
CA ASN A 167 -14.10 18.28 5.47
C ASN A 167 -14.86 18.14 6.80
N ILE A 168 -14.54 17.13 7.61
CA ILE A 168 -15.11 16.94 8.94
C ILE A 168 -14.67 18.09 9.88
N GLU A 169 -13.40 18.47 9.87
CA GLU A 169 -12.89 19.59 10.67
C GLU A 169 -13.58 20.91 10.31
N ASP A 170 -13.78 21.16 9.02
CA ASP A 170 -14.48 22.36 8.53
C ASP A 170 -15.98 22.36 8.93
N GLU A 171 -16.65 21.21 8.86
CA GLU A 171 -18.09 21.09 9.18
C GLU A 171 -18.37 21.24 10.69
N TYR A 172 -17.48 20.72 11.55
CA TYR A 172 -17.65 20.80 13.01
C TYR A 172 -17.01 22.02 13.66
N GLY A 173 -16.39 22.91 12.87
CA GLY A 173 -15.90 24.21 13.36
C GLY A 173 -14.81 24.09 14.43
N PHE A 174 -14.02 23.02 14.43
CA PHE A 174 -12.83 22.91 15.27
C PHE A 174 -11.73 23.83 14.75
N SER A 175 -11.96 25.15 14.85
CA SER A 175 -10.86 26.10 14.84
C SER A 175 -10.08 25.88 16.14
N THR A 176 -9.05 25.07 16.08
CA THR A 176 -8.06 24.98 17.14
C THR A 176 -7.46 26.35 17.36
N PHE A 177 -7.86 27.00 18.46
CA PHE A 177 -7.12 28.10 19.05
C PHE A 177 -5.75 27.56 19.47
N ILE A 178 -4.76 27.65 18.59
CA ILE A 178 -3.36 27.59 18.98
C ILE A 178 -2.89 29.04 18.99
N ASN A 179 -2.86 29.60 20.18
CA ASN A 179 -2.07 30.78 20.53
C ASN A 179 -0.63 30.37 20.78
#